data_71744784590c9e02ccb098438730e09f
#
_entry.id   71744784590c9e02ccb098438730e09f
#
_cell.length_a   1.000
_cell.length_b   1.000
_cell.length_c   1.000
_cell.angle_alpha   90.00
_cell.angle_beta   90.00
_cell.angle_gamma   90.00
#
_symmetry.space_group_name_H-M   'P 1'
#
loop_
_entity.id
_entity.type
_entity.pdbx_description
1 polymer ?
#
loop_
_entity_poly.entity_id
_entity_poly.type
_entity_poly.pdbx_seq_one_letter_code
_entity_poly.pdbx_strand_id
1 'polypeptide(L)'
;MGSQGYLPDPQPPNLGGYLHTTYFGPISWYRQLLSADSWAIDEGEPYVKQTTRNHCLIATVSGVQKLTVPVEKSRSEERGARNGFSGSEPLLTRDVRISEHGKWRTEHWNALCTAYGESPFFDYYADDLRPFFERRDWELLIDYNMAIMQKMLELIAPSHLPQLGEAANGLFSCGRTIKNAPLSSGRGVGGEASYWQVYQRQNGFLPDLSILDLLCCMGPEAILYLRN
;
A
#
# COMPACT_ATOMS: atom_id res chain seq x y z
N MET A 1 -54.64 -9.32 -19.20
CA MET A 1 -54.05 -8.33 -18.30
C MET A 1 -52.74 -8.90 -17.83
N GLY A 2 -51.65 -8.53 -18.52
CA GLY A 2 -50.28 -9.01 -18.21
C GLY A 2 -49.63 -8.10 -17.16
N SER A 3 -49.23 -8.70 -16.08
CA SER A 3 -48.37 -8.03 -15.06
C SER A 3 -46.99 -7.86 -15.64
N GLN A 4 -46.63 -6.62 -16.01
CA GLN A 4 -45.25 -6.27 -16.28
C GLN A 4 -44.45 -6.38 -14.97
N GLY A 5 -43.56 -7.37 -14.93
CA GLY A 5 -42.61 -7.51 -13.85
C GLY A 5 -41.69 -6.29 -13.82
N TYR A 6 -41.73 -5.54 -12.73
CA TYR A 6 -40.79 -4.48 -12.42
C TYR A 6 -39.39 -5.10 -12.24
N LEU A 7 -38.52 -4.90 -13.21
CA LEU A 7 -37.09 -5.16 -13.03
C LEU A 7 -36.54 -4.00 -12.19
N PRO A 8 -35.91 -4.26 -11.04
CA PRO A 8 -35.30 -3.21 -10.29
C PRO A 8 -34.17 -2.57 -11.15
N ASP A 9 -34.13 -1.25 -11.14
CA ASP A 9 -33.06 -0.51 -11.79
C ASP A 9 -31.71 -1.08 -11.34
N PRO A 10 -30.71 -1.21 -12.27
CA PRO A 10 -29.39 -1.64 -11.89
C PRO A 10 -28.85 -0.67 -10.83
N GLN A 11 -28.59 -1.18 -9.66
CA GLN A 11 -27.93 -0.41 -8.60
C GLN A 11 -26.67 0.22 -9.18
N PRO A 12 -26.42 1.52 -8.96
CA PRO A 12 -25.17 2.12 -9.39
C PRO A 12 -24.02 1.31 -8.78
N PRO A 13 -22.93 1.07 -9.54
CA PRO A 13 -21.80 0.32 -9.02
C PRO A 13 -21.37 0.96 -7.69
N ASN A 14 -21.14 0.11 -6.70
CA ASN A 14 -20.62 0.55 -5.41
C ASN A 14 -19.22 1.12 -5.68
N LEU A 15 -19.14 2.43 -5.93
CA LEU A 15 -17.88 3.15 -6.15
C LEU A 15 -17.09 3.02 -4.85
N GLY A 16 -16.24 2.02 -4.80
CA GLY A 16 -15.23 1.89 -3.78
C GLY A 16 -14.45 3.20 -3.76
N GLY A 17 -14.36 3.80 -2.59
CA GLY A 17 -13.84 5.15 -2.45
C GLY A 17 -12.44 5.33 -3.03
N TYR A 18 -11.96 6.56 -3.03
CA TYR A 18 -10.57 6.87 -3.36
C TYR A 18 -9.63 6.28 -2.31
N LEU A 19 -8.58 5.64 -2.77
CA LEU A 19 -7.50 5.09 -1.94
C LEU A 19 -6.23 5.91 -2.17
N HIS A 20 -5.43 6.06 -1.13
CA HIS A 20 -4.07 6.61 -1.28
C HIS A 20 -3.10 5.51 -1.75
N THR A 21 -2.01 5.87 -2.40
CA THR A 21 -0.96 4.91 -2.77
C THR A 21 -0.21 4.43 -1.53
N THR A 22 0.37 3.23 -1.60
CA THR A 22 1.11 2.66 -0.49
C THR A 22 2.40 1.97 -0.96
N TYR A 23 3.47 2.13 -0.17
CA TYR A 23 4.71 1.39 -0.34
C TYR A 23 4.59 0.04 0.34
N PHE A 24 4.38 -1.05 -0.41
CA PHE A 24 4.08 -2.37 0.12
C PHE A 24 3.09 -2.30 1.30
N GLY A 25 1.93 -1.71 1.05
CA GLY A 25 0.94 -1.30 2.05
C GLY A 25 0.53 -2.40 3.03
N PRO A 26 -0.18 -2.02 4.09
CA PRO A 26 -0.66 -2.96 5.09
C PRO A 26 -1.72 -3.91 4.51
N ILE A 27 -1.87 -5.06 5.14
CA ILE A 27 -2.84 -6.10 4.76
C ILE A 27 -4.26 -5.53 4.70
N SER A 28 -4.63 -4.67 5.66
CA SER A 28 -5.94 -4.02 5.71
C SER A 28 -6.24 -3.17 4.46
N TRP A 29 -5.22 -2.51 3.91
CA TRP A 29 -5.37 -1.73 2.68
C TRP A 29 -5.69 -2.63 1.47
N TYR A 30 -5.02 -3.79 1.34
CA TYR A 30 -5.30 -4.74 0.27
C TYR A 30 -6.66 -5.43 0.44
N ARG A 31 -7.11 -5.67 1.67
CA ARG A 31 -8.48 -6.12 1.94
C ARG A 31 -9.50 -5.10 1.44
N GLN A 32 -9.31 -3.83 1.75
CA GLN A 32 -10.18 -2.77 1.28
C GLN A 32 -10.19 -2.68 -0.25
N LEU A 33 -9.02 -2.77 -0.88
CA LEU A 33 -8.87 -2.75 -2.33
C LEU A 33 -9.66 -3.90 -2.99
N LEU A 34 -9.49 -5.13 -2.49
CA LEU A 34 -10.12 -6.33 -3.07
C LEU A 34 -11.61 -6.47 -2.73
N SER A 35 -12.11 -5.79 -1.71
CA SER A 35 -13.53 -5.79 -1.35
C SER A 35 -14.36 -4.77 -2.14
N ALA A 36 -13.73 -3.85 -2.84
CA ALA A 36 -14.41 -2.83 -3.61
C ALA A 36 -14.70 -3.31 -5.04
N ASP A 37 -15.90 -3.05 -5.56
CA ASP A 37 -16.26 -3.33 -6.95
C ASP A 37 -15.49 -2.46 -7.93
N SER A 38 -15.14 -1.25 -7.51
CA SER A 38 -14.27 -0.30 -8.23
C SER A 38 -13.55 0.61 -7.26
N TRP A 39 -12.37 1.05 -7.63
CA TRP A 39 -11.55 1.94 -6.83
C TRP A 39 -10.75 2.91 -7.73
N ALA A 40 -10.32 4.01 -7.14
CA ALA A 40 -9.42 4.94 -7.79
C ALA A 40 -8.35 5.39 -6.78
N ILE A 41 -7.17 5.72 -7.30
CA ILE A 41 -6.11 6.31 -6.48
C ILE A 41 -6.24 7.83 -6.52
N ASP A 42 -6.23 8.47 -5.36
CA ASP A 42 -6.22 9.92 -5.25
C ASP A 42 -4.80 10.46 -5.44
N GLU A 43 -4.50 10.86 -6.66
CA GLU A 43 -3.20 11.45 -7.02
C GLU A 43 -3.09 12.92 -6.58
N GLY A 44 -4.24 13.58 -6.40
CA GLY A 44 -4.34 15.00 -6.05
C GLY A 44 -4.35 15.29 -4.56
N GLU A 45 -4.28 14.27 -3.71
CA GLU A 45 -4.24 14.46 -2.27
C GLU A 45 -2.95 15.17 -1.81
N PRO A 46 -3.00 15.98 -0.75
CA PRO A 46 -1.80 16.51 -0.11
C PRO A 46 -0.93 15.38 0.43
N TYR A 47 0.35 15.39 0.09
CA TYR A 47 1.30 14.40 0.59
C TYR A 47 1.52 14.55 2.10
N VAL A 48 1.35 13.46 2.82
CA VAL A 48 1.62 13.39 4.26
C VAL A 48 2.85 12.51 4.50
N LYS A 49 3.89 13.12 5.08
CA LYS A 49 5.14 12.41 5.42
C LYS A 49 4.92 11.33 6.48
N GLN A 50 5.77 10.32 6.47
CA GLN A 50 5.78 9.23 7.45
C GLN A 50 4.44 8.47 7.55
N THR A 51 3.80 8.26 6.42
CA THR A 51 2.59 7.44 6.29
C THR A 51 2.88 6.22 5.43
N THR A 52 1.92 5.34 5.29
CA THR A 52 2.01 4.14 4.43
C THR A 52 2.32 4.46 2.96
N ARG A 53 2.26 5.73 2.54
CA ARG A 53 2.67 6.18 1.20
C ARG A 53 4.14 5.96 0.94
N ASN A 54 4.99 6.14 1.95
CA ASN A 54 6.43 6.02 1.81
C ASN A 54 7.09 5.07 2.82
N HIS A 55 6.30 4.35 3.63
CA HIS A 55 6.86 3.32 4.48
C HIS A 55 5.97 2.09 4.59
N CYS A 56 6.60 0.96 4.92
CA CYS A 56 5.92 -0.27 5.28
C CYS A 56 6.48 -0.84 6.59
N LEU A 57 5.73 -1.75 7.19
CA LEU A 57 6.09 -2.43 8.43
C LEU A 57 6.32 -3.91 8.16
N ILE A 58 7.47 -4.42 8.54
CA ILE A 58 7.83 -5.85 8.42
C ILE A 58 8.08 -6.46 9.79
N ALA A 59 7.88 -7.79 9.90
CA ALA A 59 8.26 -8.54 11.08
C ALA A 59 9.76 -8.80 11.09
N THR A 60 10.38 -8.71 12.26
CA THR A 60 11.77 -9.12 12.49
C THR A 60 11.86 -9.88 13.81
N VAL A 61 13.01 -10.47 14.11
CA VAL A 61 13.27 -11.13 15.38
C VAL A 61 13.05 -10.20 16.59
N SER A 62 13.28 -8.90 16.41
CA SER A 62 13.16 -7.88 17.46
C SER A 62 11.79 -7.17 17.50
N GLY A 63 10.81 -7.66 16.75
CA GLY A 63 9.50 -7.03 16.62
C GLY A 63 9.29 -6.38 15.25
N VAL A 64 8.57 -5.26 15.21
CA VAL A 64 8.24 -4.56 13.97
C VAL A 64 9.38 -3.63 13.54
N GLN A 65 9.80 -3.75 12.30
CA GLN A 65 10.74 -2.82 11.65
C GLN A 65 10.03 -2.00 10.59
N LYS A 66 10.29 -0.69 10.57
CA LYS A 66 9.79 0.22 9.55
C LYS A 66 10.83 0.42 8.46
N LEU A 67 10.44 0.17 7.21
CA LEU A 67 11.21 0.48 6.01
C LEU A 67 10.65 1.76 5.38
N THR A 68 11.48 2.76 5.13
CA THR A 68 11.02 4.07 4.65
C THR A 68 11.75 4.47 3.38
N VAL A 69 10.98 4.70 2.31
CA VAL A 69 11.49 5.30 1.07
C VAL A 69 11.77 6.78 1.32
N PRO A 70 13.01 7.25 1.15
CA PRO A 70 13.31 8.66 1.28
C PRO A 70 12.73 9.43 0.10
N VAL A 71 12.21 10.63 0.38
CA VAL A 71 11.67 11.53 -0.63
C VAL A 71 12.43 12.84 -0.64
N GLU A 72 12.47 13.49 -1.80
CA GLU A 72 13.11 14.80 -1.92
C GLU A 72 12.33 15.85 -1.12
N LYS A 73 13.07 16.82 -0.60
CA LYS A 73 12.45 17.98 0.05
C LYS A 73 11.78 18.85 -1.02
N SER A 74 10.56 19.29 -0.78
CA SER A 74 9.92 20.22 -1.70
C SER A 74 10.67 21.57 -1.69
N ARG A 75 10.73 22.25 -2.86
CA ARG A 75 11.30 23.60 -2.95
C ARG A 75 10.61 24.62 -2.03
N SER A 76 9.36 24.38 -1.67
CA SER A 76 8.60 25.21 -0.73
C SER A 76 9.11 25.08 0.70
N GLU A 77 9.56 23.88 1.11
CA GLU A 77 10.17 23.67 2.43
C GLU A 77 11.54 24.37 2.55
N GLU A 78 12.33 24.37 1.48
CA GLU A 78 13.63 25.08 1.45
C GLU A 78 13.45 26.59 1.50
N ARG A 79 12.39 27.16 0.90
CA ARG A 79 12.09 28.61 0.93
C ARG A 79 11.46 29.04 2.24
N GLY A 80 10.56 28.22 2.82
CA GLY A 80 9.92 28.50 4.11
C GLY A 80 10.93 28.54 5.27
N ALA A 81 11.95 27.71 5.24
CA ALA A 81 13.05 27.72 6.23
C ALA A 81 13.90 29.00 6.19
N ARG A 82 13.92 29.72 5.05
CA ARG A 82 14.69 30.96 4.89
C ARG A 82 13.92 32.25 5.14
N ASN A 83 12.60 32.27 4.92
CA ASN A 83 11.84 33.53 4.88
C ASN A 83 10.66 33.63 5.86
N GLY A 84 10.39 32.64 6.69
CA GLY A 84 9.33 32.72 7.72
C GLY A 84 7.89 32.92 7.20
N PHE A 85 7.66 32.81 5.89
CA PHE A 85 6.35 33.00 5.27
C PHE A 85 5.69 31.66 4.94
N SER A 86 4.74 31.26 5.77
CA SER A 86 3.99 30.00 5.65
C SER A 86 2.82 30.15 4.67
N GLY A 87 3.12 30.19 3.39
CA GLY A 87 2.12 30.35 2.32
C GLY A 87 2.40 29.45 1.10
N SER A 88 3.09 28.32 1.30
CA SER A 88 3.35 27.39 0.19
C SER A 88 2.17 26.45 0.00
N GLU A 89 1.76 26.25 -1.26
CA GLU A 89 0.81 25.20 -1.62
C GLU A 89 1.31 23.84 -1.15
N PRO A 90 0.41 22.97 -0.66
CA PRO A 90 0.80 21.63 -0.22
C PRO A 90 1.39 20.83 -1.38
N LEU A 91 2.47 20.11 -1.13
CA LEU A 91 3.01 19.15 -2.09
C LEU A 91 1.96 18.06 -2.34
N LEU A 92 1.58 17.84 -3.59
CA LEU A 92 0.64 16.79 -3.95
C LEU A 92 1.34 15.44 -4.07
N THR A 93 0.63 14.36 -3.78
CA THR A 93 1.20 13.00 -3.82
C THR A 93 1.78 12.65 -5.20
N ARG A 94 1.14 13.12 -6.29
CA ARG A 94 1.63 12.93 -7.66
C ARG A 94 2.98 13.61 -7.97
N ASP A 95 3.37 14.62 -7.20
CA ASP A 95 4.58 15.42 -7.44
C ASP A 95 5.75 15.01 -6.55
N VAL A 96 5.57 14.00 -5.69
CA VAL A 96 6.59 13.54 -4.74
C VAL A 96 7.65 12.74 -5.47
N ARG A 97 8.91 13.21 -5.42
CA ARG A 97 10.05 12.52 -6.00
C ARG A 97 10.74 11.63 -4.99
N ILE A 98 11.18 10.45 -5.44
CA ILE A 98 12.02 9.57 -4.64
C ILE A 98 13.42 10.16 -4.57
N SER A 99 13.99 10.18 -3.37
CA SER A 99 15.38 10.56 -3.18
C SER A 99 16.28 9.33 -3.36
N GLU A 100 17.24 9.42 -4.24
CA GLU A 100 18.27 8.38 -4.42
C GLU A 100 19.46 8.55 -3.48
N HIS A 101 19.31 9.42 -2.46
CA HIS A 101 20.34 9.60 -1.46
C HIS A 101 20.44 8.38 -0.53
N GLY A 102 21.68 7.91 -0.29
CA GLY A 102 21.92 6.75 0.56
C GLY A 102 21.79 5.41 -0.17
N LYS A 103 21.71 4.34 0.60
CA LYS A 103 21.65 2.95 0.11
C LYS A 103 20.32 2.28 0.50
N TRP A 104 19.27 3.06 0.66
CA TRP A 104 18.00 2.57 1.19
C TRP A 104 17.43 1.36 0.43
N ARG A 105 17.60 1.28 -0.90
CA ARG A 105 17.14 0.13 -1.69
C ARG A 105 17.84 -1.16 -1.26
N THR A 106 19.17 -1.11 -1.15
CA THR A 106 19.98 -2.25 -0.67
C THR A 106 19.65 -2.60 0.77
N GLU A 107 19.45 -1.59 1.62
CA GLU A 107 19.10 -1.79 3.04
C GLU A 107 17.73 -2.45 3.18
N HIS A 108 16.74 -2.01 2.39
CA HIS A 108 15.41 -2.62 2.37
C HIS A 108 15.45 -4.07 1.87
N TRP A 109 16.19 -4.33 0.77
CA TRP A 109 16.33 -5.69 0.26
C TRP A 109 16.98 -6.62 1.29
N ASN A 110 18.08 -6.18 1.91
CA ASN A 110 18.75 -6.95 2.94
C ASN A 110 17.85 -7.18 4.17
N ALA A 111 17.05 -6.20 4.55
CA ALA A 111 16.07 -6.34 5.63
C ALA A 111 15.01 -7.40 5.29
N LEU A 112 14.51 -7.43 4.04
CA LEU A 112 13.56 -8.46 3.59
C LEU A 112 14.19 -9.86 3.55
N CYS A 113 15.41 -10.00 3.01
CA CYS A 113 16.14 -11.26 3.02
C CYS A 113 16.35 -11.78 4.45
N THR A 114 16.70 -10.88 5.40
CA THR A 114 16.88 -11.25 6.80
C THR A 114 15.57 -11.60 7.48
N ALA A 115 14.49 -10.87 7.17
CA ALA A 115 13.21 -11.07 7.81
C ALA A 115 12.47 -12.32 7.29
N TYR A 116 12.55 -12.57 5.99
CA TYR A 116 11.70 -13.58 5.34
C TYR A 116 12.47 -14.68 4.63
N GLY A 117 13.80 -14.68 4.61
CA GLY A 117 14.60 -15.72 3.95
C GLY A 117 14.31 -17.14 4.41
N GLU A 118 13.82 -17.32 5.65
CA GLU A 118 13.39 -18.61 6.19
C GLU A 118 11.87 -18.85 6.05
N SER A 119 11.12 -17.93 5.44
CA SER A 119 9.70 -18.12 5.21
C SER A 119 9.43 -19.08 4.05
N PRO A 120 8.29 -19.77 4.04
CA PRO A 120 8.03 -20.83 3.06
C PRO A 120 8.03 -20.38 1.60
N PHE A 121 7.71 -19.10 1.34
CA PHE A 121 7.50 -18.62 -0.03
C PHE A 121 8.41 -17.48 -0.44
N PHE A 122 9.33 -17.00 0.41
CA PHE A 122 10.21 -15.89 0.06
C PHE A 122 11.04 -16.17 -1.19
N ASP A 123 11.70 -17.31 -1.24
CA ASP A 123 12.55 -17.69 -2.39
C ASP A 123 11.74 -17.76 -3.69
N TYR A 124 10.48 -18.18 -3.60
CA TYR A 124 9.60 -18.26 -4.76
C TYR A 124 9.28 -16.89 -5.35
N TYR A 125 9.13 -15.85 -4.50
CA TYR A 125 8.78 -14.49 -4.91
C TYR A 125 9.97 -13.53 -4.99
N ALA A 126 11.16 -13.96 -4.59
CA ALA A 126 12.35 -13.11 -4.53
C ALA A 126 12.69 -12.46 -5.87
N ASP A 127 12.58 -13.20 -6.97
CA ASP A 127 12.88 -12.69 -8.31
C ASP A 127 11.85 -11.65 -8.82
N ASP A 128 10.60 -11.75 -8.38
CA ASP A 128 9.55 -10.76 -8.67
C ASP A 128 9.71 -9.48 -7.84
N LEU A 129 10.20 -9.60 -6.60
CA LEU A 129 10.36 -8.48 -5.67
C LEU A 129 11.66 -7.71 -5.89
N ARG A 130 12.75 -8.41 -6.22
CA ARG A 130 14.10 -7.85 -6.36
C ARG A 130 14.17 -6.64 -7.29
N PRO A 131 13.50 -6.59 -8.46
CA PRO A 131 13.55 -5.44 -9.36
C PRO A 131 13.15 -4.11 -8.72
N PHE A 132 12.26 -4.11 -7.73
CA PHE A 132 11.86 -2.89 -7.01
C PHE A 132 13.00 -2.31 -6.16
N PHE A 133 13.98 -3.10 -5.80
CA PHE A 133 15.12 -2.68 -4.96
C PHE A 133 16.41 -2.50 -5.76
N GLU A 134 16.51 -3.05 -6.96
CA GLU A 134 17.71 -2.93 -7.80
C GLU A 134 17.57 -1.86 -8.89
N ARG A 135 16.36 -1.71 -9.46
CA ARG A 135 16.11 -0.75 -10.55
C ARG A 135 15.85 0.65 -10.01
N ARG A 136 16.12 1.64 -10.87
CA ARG A 136 15.86 3.08 -10.59
C ARG A 136 14.95 3.66 -11.66
N ASP A 137 13.97 2.88 -12.10
CA ASP A 137 13.11 3.22 -13.23
C ASP A 137 12.02 4.22 -12.84
N TRP A 138 11.82 4.44 -11.54
CA TRP A 138 10.77 5.32 -11.01
C TRP A 138 11.37 6.56 -10.35
N GLU A 139 11.03 7.72 -10.87
CA GLU A 139 11.36 9.00 -10.23
C GLU A 139 10.30 9.44 -9.23
N LEU A 140 9.01 9.21 -9.55
CA LEU A 140 7.89 9.60 -8.70
C LEU A 140 7.50 8.47 -7.75
N LEU A 141 7.20 8.85 -6.51
CA LEU A 141 6.76 7.90 -5.49
C LEU A 141 5.44 7.22 -5.88
N ILE A 142 4.54 7.96 -6.54
CA ILE A 142 3.26 7.42 -6.97
C ILE A 142 3.44 6.31 -8.01
N ASP A 143 4.28 6.51 -9.02
CA ASP A 143 4.54 5.52 -10.07
C ASP A 143 5.16 4.25 -9.49
N TYR A 144 6.09 4.43 -8.55
CA TYR A 144 6.72 3.33 -7.84
C TYR A 144 5.70 2.51 -7.04
N ASN A 145 4.85 3.19 -6.27
CA ASN A 145 3.81 2.54 -5.48
C ASN A 145 2.77 1.82 -6.35
N MET A 146 2.40 2.42 -7.49
CA MET A 146 1.47 1.81 -8.45
C MET A 146 2.06 0.54 -9.07
N ALA A 147 3.33 0.56 -9.45
CA ALA A 147 4.02 -0.62 -9.96
C ALA A 147 4.09 -1.74 -8.90
N ILE A 148 4.40 -1.40 -7.65
CA ILE A 148 4.37 -2.34 -6.52
C ILE A 148 2.96 -2.92 -6.33
N MET A 149 1.94 -2.09 -6.26
CA MET A 149 0.56 -2.52 -6.08
C MET A 149 0.14 -3.49 -7.18
N GLN A 150 0.40 -3.14 -8.44
CA GLN A 150 0.09 -3.99 -9.57
C GLN A 150 0.78 -5.35 -9.45
N LYS A 151 2.07 -5.38 -9.13
CA LYS A 151 2.81 -6.62 -8.94
C LYS A 151 2.25 -7.45 -7.79
N MET A 152 1.93 -6.84 -6.65
CA MET A 152 1.32 -7.58 -5.53
C MET A 152 -0.02 -8.19 -5.91
N LEU A 153 -0.86 -7.48 -6.66
CA LEU A 153 -2.13 -8.02 -7.15
C LEU A 153 -1.91 -9.16 -8.15
N GLU A 154 -0.93 -9.06 -9.05
CA GLU A 154 -0.58 -10.16 -9.96
C GLU A 154 -0.16 -11.43 -9.20
N LEU A 155 0.61 -11.29 -8.12
CA LEU A 155 1.11 -12.43 -7.33
C LEU A 155 0.04 -13.04 -6.42
N ILE A 156 -0.86 -12.23 -5.87
CA ILE A 156 -1.84 -12.67 -4.88
C ILE A 156 -3.18 -13.05 -5.54
N ALA A 157 -3.61 -12.33 -6.54
CA ALA A 157 -4.94 -12.44 -7.12
C ALA A 157 -4.94 -12.40 -8.67
N PRO A 158 -4.19 -13.27 -9.35
CA PRO A 158 -4.02 -13.20 -10.80
C PRO A 158 -5.33 -13.30 -11.59
N SER A 159 -6.34 -13.96 -11.06
CA SER A 159 -7.67 -14.08 -11.68
C SER A 159 -8.65 -12.96 -11.32
N HIS A 160 -8.25 -12.03 -10.47
CA HIS A 160 -9.11 -10.97 -9.91
C HIS A 160 -8.40 -9.62 -9.93
N LEU A 161 -7.52 -9.42 -10.93
CA LEU A 161 -6.99 -8.08 -11.17
C LEU A 161 -8.19 -7.14 -11.35
N PRO A 162 -8.40 -6.18 -10.42
CA PRO A 162 -9.39 -5.15 -10.66
C PRO A 162 -9.00 -4.50 -11.99
N GLN A 163 -9.94 -4.39 -12.91
CA GLN A 163 -9.66 -3.64 -14.13
C GLN A 163 -9.35 -2.21 -13.65
N LEU A 164 -8.10 -1.77 -13.84
CA LEU A 164 -7.79 -0.35 -13.73
C LEU A 164 -8.80 0.36 -14.62
N GLY A 165 -9.80 0.98 -14.01
CA GLY A 165 -10.71 1.82 -14.75
C GLY A 165 -9.82 2.80 -15.50
N GLU A 166 -9.97 2.89 -16.81
CA GLU A 166 -9.28 3.91 -17.59
C GLU A 166 -9.51 5.22 -16.82
N ALA A 167 -8.41 5.77 -16.31
CA ALA A 167 -8.47 7.03 -15.58
C ALA A 167 -9.19 8.00 -16.48
N ALA A 168 -10.38 8.37 -16.10
CA ALA A 168 -11.17 9.34 -16.83
C ALA A 168 -10.30 10.58 -16.89
N ASN A 169 -9.73 10.83 -18.03
CA ASN A 169 -8.87 11.96 -18.32
C ASN A 169 -9.52 13.23 -17.72
N GLY A 170 -8.94 13.73 -16.65
CA GLY A 170 -9.13 15.12 -16.26
C GLY A 170 -10.20 15.44 -15.22
N LEU A 171 -10.72 14.52 -14.41
CA LEU A 171 -11.74 14.85 -13.39
C LEU A 171 -11.33 14.44 -11.96
N PHE A 172 -10.08 14.68 -11.57
CA PHE A 172 -9.66 14.57 -10.18
C PHE A 172 -9.50 15.95 -9.55
N SER A 173 -10.59 16.67 -9.46
CA SER A 173 -10.69 17.84 -8.59
C SER A 173 -11.89 17.60 -7.68
N CYS A 174 -11.67 17.18 -6.49
CA CYS A 174 -12.36 17.62 -5.29
C CYS A 174 -12.26 16.61 -4.14
N GLY A 175 -11.65 17.06 -3.09
CA GLY A 175 -11.45 16.46 -1.83
C GLY A 175 -12.65 15.73 -1.21
N ARG A 176 -12.47 14.44 -0.96
CA ARG A 176 -12.96 13.81 0.25
C ARG A 176 -11.82 13.00 0.82
N THR A 177 -11.19 13.57 1.81
CA THR A 177 -10.29 12.87 2.71
C THR A 177 -11.07 11.73 3.34
N ILE A 178 -10.82 10.49 2.96
CA ILE A 178 -11.17 9.37 3.81
C ILE A 178 -10.19 9.49 4.97
N LYS A 179 -10.71 9.95 6.11
CA LYS A 179 -9.94 9.97 7.36
C LYS A 179 -9.65 8.50 7.68
N ASN A 180 -8.41 8.09 7.49
CA ASN A 180 -7.93 6.86 8.09
C ASN A 180 -8.26 6.96 9.58
N ALA A 181 -8.98 5.98 10.09
CA ALA A 181 -9.06 5.80 11.52
C ALA A 181 -7.62 5.80 12.05
N PRO A 182 -7.30 6.55 13.10
CA PRO A 182 -5.97 6.52 13.67
C PRO A 182 -5.61 5.07 13.92
N LEU A 183 -4.38 4.67 13.60
CA LEU A 183 -3.80 3.44 14.07
C LEU A 183 -4.01 3.41 15.59
N SER A 184 -5.16 2.88 16.01
CA SER A 184 -5.39 2.64 17.40
C SER A 184 -4.40 1.54 17.77
N SER A 185 -3.45 1.87 18.63
CA SER A 185 -2.80 0.91 19.51
C SER A 185 -3.90 0.34 20.41
N GLY A 186 -4.86 -0.35 19.83
CA GLY A 186 -6.05 -0.90 20.45
C GLY A 186 -5.93 -2.40 20.49
N ARG A 187 -5.90 -2.88 21.72
CA ARG A 187 -6.17 -4.26 22.11
C ARG A 187 -7.10 -4.93 21.11
N GLY A 188 -6.69 -6.11 20.61
CA GLY A 188 -7.51 -6.96 19.78
C GLY A 188 -8.91 -7.12 20.34
N VAL A 189 -9.89 -6.64 19.60
CA VAL A 189 -11.29 -6.92 19.81
C VAL A 189 -11.78 -7.63 18.57
N GLY A 190 -11.99 -8.94 18.73
CA GLY A 190 -12.80 -9.76 17.82
C GLY A 190 -12.04 -10.37 16.65
N GLY A 191 -11.67 -11.65 16.78
CA GLY A 191 -11.67 -12.65 15.72
C GLY A 191 -11.02 -12.33 14.38
N GLU A 192 -9.95 -11.54 14.29
CA GLU A 192 -9.15 -11.52 13.08
C GLU A 192 -8.50 -12.89 12.90
N ALA A 193 -8.81 -13.55 11.78
CA ALA A 193 -8.14 -14.77 11.41
C ALA A 193 -6.63 -14.51 11.44
N SER A 194 -5.89 -15.24 12.29
CA SER A 194 -4.46 -15.13 12.32
C SER A 194 -3.87 -16.07 11.28
N TYR A 195 -2.83 -15.65 10.59
CA TYR A 195 -2.01 -16.50 9.73
C TYR A 195 -0.67 -16.79 10.41
N TRP A 196 0.03 -17.81 9.92
CA TRP A 196 1.34 -18.12 10.45
C TRP A 196 2.37 -17.07 10.05
N GLN A 197 3.14 -16.56 11.03
CA GLN A 197 4.22 -15.59 10.84
C GLN A 197 5.56 -16.16 11.30
N VAL A 198 6.65 -15.86 10.60
CA VAL A 198 8.00 -16.37 10.88
C VAL A 198 8.40 -16.16 12.34
N TYR A 199 8.13 -14.97 12.89
CA TYR A 199 8.53 -14.61 14.26
C TYR A 199 7.39 -14.68 15.28
N GLN A 200 6.30 -15.39 14.97
CA GLN A 200 5.13 -15.47 15.87
C GLN A 200 5.46 -16.09 17.24
N ARG A 201 6.44 -16.99 17.30
CA ARG A 201 6.87 -17.59 18.57
C ARG A 201 7.57 -16.60 19.49
N GLN A 202 8.32 -15.63 18.92
CA GLN A 202 9.06 -14.62 19.67
C GLN A 202 8.23 -13.41 20.02
N ASN A 203 7.44 -12.91 19.08
CA ASN A 203 6.76 -11.61 19.18
C ASN A 203 5.25 -11.74 19.42
N GLY A 204 4.67 -12.96 19.37
CA GLY A 204 3.23 -13.12 19.20
C GLY A 204 2.79 -12.77 17.78
N PHE A 205 1.48 -12.78 17.56
CA PHE A 205 0.93 -12.35 16.27
C PHE A 205 1.02 -10.82 16.13
N LEU A 206 1.62 -10.34 15.06
CA LEU A 206 1.75 -8.93 14.71
C LEU A 206 0.70 -8.59 13.64
N PRO A 207 -0.38 -7.87 13.99
CA PRO A 207 -1.45 -7.56 13.06
C PRO A 207 -1.03 -6.49 12.06
N ASP A 208 -1.70 -6.49 10.90
CA ASP A 208 -1.65 -5.45 9.88
C ASP A 208 -0.25 -5.03 9.42
N LEU A 209 0.64 -6.01 9.30
CA LEU A 209 1.95 -5.80 8.66
C LEU A 209 1.80 -5.54 7.15
N SER A 210 2.91 -5.24 6.51
CA SER A 210 3.02 -5.15 5.06
C SER A 210 2.47 -6.41 4.38
N ILE A 211 1.89 -6.25 3.20
CA ILE A 211 1.47 -7.35 2.33
C ILE A 211 2.59 -8.34 2.05
N LEU A 212 3.86 -7.91 2.14
CA LEU A 212 5.02 -8.79 2.02
C LEU A 212 5.04 -9.89 3.07
N ASP A 213 4.65 -9.59 4.32
CA ASP A 213 4.59 -10.59 5.39
C ASP A 213 3.58 -11.69 5.04
N LEU A 214 2.39 -11.28 4.61
CA LEU A 214 1.35 -12.23 4.21
C LEU A 214 1.78 -13.06 2.98
N LEU A 215 2.37 -12.40 1.96
CA LEU A 215 2.82 -13.07 0.75
C LEU A 215 3.92 -14.11 1.05
N CYS A 216 4.93 -13.72 1.81
CA CYS A 216 6.06 -14.60 2.14
C CYS A 216 5.66 -15.77 3.06
N CYS A 217 4.69 -15.55 3.94
CA CYS A 217 4.24 -16.57 4.90
C CYS A 217 3.17 -17.51 4.34
N MET A 218 2.25 -17.00 3.51
CA MET A 218 1.06 -17.75 3.04
C MET A 218 1.12 -18.09 1.55
N GLY A 219 1.95 -17.40 0.79
CA GLY A 219 2.08 -17.63 -0.65
C GLY A 219 0.74 -17.53 -1.39
N PRO A 220 0.37 -18.53 -2.21
CA PRO A 220 -0.88 -18.52 -2.96
C PRO A 220 -2.16 -18.45 -2.10
N GLU A 221 -2.08 -18.84 -0.83
CA GLU A 221 -3.21 -18.81 0.10
C GLU A 221 -3.48 -17.40 0.66
N ALA A 222 -2.59 -16.44 0.42
CA ALA A 222 -2.74 -15.04 0.84
C ALA A 222 -4.08 -14.44 0.43
N ILE A 223 -4.59 -14.81 -0.76
CA ILE A 223 -5.89 -14.33 -1.26
C ILE A 223 -7.06 -14.76 -0.36
N LEU A 224 -7.00 -15.95 0.23
CA LEU A 224 -8.07 -16.45 1.11
C LEU A 224 -8.14 -15.60 2.39
N TYR A 225 -6.97 -15.20 2.89
CA TYR A 225 -6.87 -14.34 4.06
C TYR A 225 -7.37 -12.90 3.80
N LEU A 226 -7.16 -12.39 2.58
CA LEU A 226 -7.59 -11.05 2.20
C LEU A 226 -9.11 -10.94 1.96
N ARG A 227 -9.78 -12.07 1.66
CA ARG A 227 -11.23 -12.10 1.37
C ARG A 227 -12.12 -12.36 2.58
N ASN A 228 -11.55 -12.81 3.68
CA ASN A 228 -12.24 -13.03 4.94
C ASN A 228 -12.15 -11.76 5.82
#